data_fab4be96f4716ee3ad475f5b6f6b39ed
#
_entry.id   fab4be96f4716ee3ad475f5b6f6b39ed
#
_cell.length_a   1.000
_cell.length_b   1.000
_cell.length_c   1.000
_cell.angle_alpha   90.00
_cell.angle_beta   90.00
_cell.angle_gamma   90.00
#
_symmetry.space_group_name_H-M   'P 1'
#
loop_
_entity.id
_entity.type
_entity.pdbx_description
1 polymer ?
#
loop_
_entity_poly.entity_id
_entity_poly.type
_entity_poly.pdbx_seq_one_letter_code
_entity_poly.pdbx_strand_id
1 'polypeptide(L)'
;MEYRVLPHGGEQVSVIGMGSSVIGAQPEKEIIATVRAAVDSGVNYFDMAGGHAAIFAAYGKALEGIRDKVYLQIHFGADYTSGEYGWTTELAEVKRSVAWQLEQLRTDYIDVGFLHCLDEESDLAAYQANGVPDYVRALKKQGVIRHIGLSSHTPALVNKVLDMGIVDVVMFSINPAYDYGQGDYGIGENTERYDLYRRCQREGVAITVMKPFCGGQLLDAAQSPFGVALTKEQCIQYALDKPGVMAVLPGFGNQREMREVLSFFDASAADRDYSCLGELAPAGASGRCVYCKHCHPCPAGLDVALINKYYDLAMQGDNLAREHYLTLEKRAGDCVGCGHCDSRCPFHVTQSQRMQTIQTYFGA
;
A
#
# COMPACT_ATOMS: atom_id res chain seq x y z
N MET A 1 -4.60 -2.01 -17.27
CA MET A 1 -4.72 -1.63 -15.84
C MET A 1 -5.45 -2.73 -15.09
N GLU A 2 -5.00 -3.07 -13.88
CA GLU A 2 -5.65 -4.00 -12.96
C GLU A 2 -6.31 -3.20 -11.83
N TYR A 3 -7.42 -3.70 -11.27
CA TYR A 3 -8.18 -3.04 -10.21
C TYR A 3 -8.40 -4.01 -9.04
N ARG A 4 -8.43 -3.46 -7.82
CA ARG A 4 -8.82 -4.17 -6.59
C ARG A 4 -9.99 -3.46 -5.93
N VAL A 5 -10.83 -4.23 -5.25
CA VAL A 5 -12.01 -3.69 -4.56
C VAL A 5 -11.60 -3.10 -3.22
N LEU A 6 -12.08 -1.89 -2.92
CA LEU A 6 -12.01 -1.34 -1.56
C LEU A 6 -13.02 -2.11 -0.67
N PRO A 7 -12.57 -2.83 0.37
CA PRO A 7 -13.42 -3.77 1.08
C PRO A 7 -14.69 -3.15 1.70
N HIS A 8 -14.58 -1.96 2.31
CA HIS A 8 -15.69 -1.32 2.98
C HIS A 8 -16.55 -0.41 2.09
N GLY A 9 -16.25 -0.32 0.78
CA GLY A 9 -16.98 0.58 -0.14
C GLY A 9 -17.42 -0.10 -1.42
N GLY A 10 -16.64 -1.07 -1.90
CA GLY A 10 -16.88 -1.75 -3.18
C GLY A 10 -16.32 -1.02 -4.39
N GLU A 11 -15.65 0.12 -4.19
CA GLU A 11 -14.99 0.88 -5.26
C GLU A 11 -13.88 0.06 -5.92
N GLN A 12 -13.81 0.14 -7.26
CA GLN A 12 -12.75 -0.48 -8.06
C GLN A 12 -11.56 0.49 -8.17
N VAL A 13 -10.50 0.23 -7.42
CA VAL A 13 -9.30 1.06 -7.33
C VAL A 13 -8.19 0.47 -8.17
N SER A 14 -7.52 1.28 -9.01
CA SER A 14 -6.37 0.85 -9.80
C SER A 14 -5.21 0.43 -8.88
N VAL A 15 -4.59 -0.72 -9.15
CA VAL A 15 -3.49 -1.25 -8.31
C VAL A 15 -2.24 -0.38 -8.33
N ILE A 16 -2.11 0.49 -9.34
CA ILE A 16 -1.15 1.60 -9.35
C ILE A 16 -1.96 2.89 -9.32
N GLY A 17 -1.75 3.68 -8.26
CA GLY A 17 -2.22 5.04 -8.13
C GLY A 17 -1.08 6.03 -8.36
N MET A 18 -1.32 7.30 -8.05
CA MET A 18 -0.33 8.36 -8.20
C MET A 18 -0.10 9.09 -6.88
N GLY A 19 1.15 9.03 -6.37
CA GLY A 19 1.63 9.88 -5.30
C GLY A 19 2.04 11.25 -5.83
N SER A 20 1.69 12.32 -5.13
CA SER A 20 1.91 13.70 -5.60
C SER A 20 3.24 14.35 -5.19
N SER A 21 4.07 13.67 -4.40
CA SER A 21 5.28 14.27 -3.80
C SER A 21 6.31 14.74 -4.84
N VAL A 22 6.43 14.05 -5.98
CA VAL A 22 7.43 14.34 -7.02
C VAL A 22 6.93 15.38 -8.03
N ILE A 23 5.66 15.30 -8.41
CA ILE A 23 5.10 16.14 -9.48
C ILE A 23 4.96 17.60 -9.08
N GLY A 24 4.93 17.90 -7.78
CA GLY A 24 4.73 19.25 -7.27
C GLY A 24 5.82 20.26 -7.67
N ALA A 25 7.01 19.79 -8.05
CA ALA A 25 8.10 20.64 -8.55
C ALA A 25 7.93 21.01 -10.04
N GLN A 26 6.95 20.48 -10.74
CA GLN A 26 6.74 20.74 -12.17
C GLN A 26 5.86 21.96 -12.41
N PRO A 27 5.97 22.60 -13.59
CA PRO A 27 5.04 23.64 -13.99
C PRO A 27 3.59 23.13 -14.02
N GLU A 28 2.63 23.99 -13.67
CA GLU A 28 1.19 23.64 -13.59
C GLU A 28 0.69 22.89 -14.85
N LYS A 29 1.11 23.36 -16.04
CA LYS A 29 0.72 22.74 -17.31
C LYS A 29 1.18 21.28 -17.41
N GLU A 30 2.37 20.96 -16.92
CA GLU A 30 2.90 19.59 -16.91
C GLU A 30 2.16 18.72 -15.88
N ILE A 31 1.84 19.28 -14.71
CA ILE A 31 1.03 18.59 -13.70
C ILE A 31 -0.33 18.19 -14.32
N ILE A 32 -1.04 19.16 -14.90
CA ILE A 32 -2.35 18.93 -15.54
C ILE A 32 -2.26 17.86 -16.62
N ALA A 33 -1.27 17.96 -17.51
CA ALA A 33 -1.09 17.01 -18.61
C ALA A 33 -0.78 15.60 -18.11
N THR A 34 0.06 15.48 -17.08
CA THR A 34 0.45 14.18 -16.50
C THR A 34 -0.71 13.53 -15.76
N VAL A 35 -1.48 14.29 -14.96
CA VAL A 35 -2.66 13.78 -14.26
C VAL A 35 -3.71 13.27 -15.26
N ARG A 36 -4.01 14.06 -16.32
CA ARG A 36 -4.95 13.62 -17.37
C ARG A 36 -4.47 12.37 -18.09
N ALA A 37 -3.18 12.31 -18.45
CA ALA A 37 -2.61 11.12 -19.08
C ALA A 37 -2.66 9.89 -18.17
N ALA A 38 -2.49 10.06 -16.84
CA ALA A 38 -2.65 8.97 -15.88
C ALA A 38 -4.10 8.44 -15.85
N VAL A 39 -5.09 9.34 -15.79
CA VAL A 39 -6.51 8.95 -15.87
C VAL A 39 -6.82 8.24 -17.18
N ASP A 40 -6.37 8.77 -18.32
CA ASP A 40 -6.56 8.16 -19.64
C ASP A 40 -5.90 6.77 -19.74
N SER A 41 -4.85 6.52 -18.95
CA SER A 41 -4.18 5.22 -18.84
C SER A 41 -4.85 4.27 -17.83
N GLY A 42 -5.95 4.68 -17.21
CA GLY A 42 -6.74 3.88 -16.27
C GLY A 42 -6.35 4.02 -14.80
N VAL A 43 -5.43 4.92 -14.46
CA VAL A 43 -5.15 5.28 -13.05
C VAL A 43 -6.35 6.08 -12.53
N ASN A 44 -6.90 5.62 -11.40
CA ASN A 44 -8.07 6.28 -10.81
C ASN A 44 -7.91 6.61 -9.31
N TYR A 45 -6.72 6.45 -8.74
CA TYR A 45 -6.47 6.74 -7.33
C TYR A 45 -5.28 7.71 -7.17
N PHE A 46 -5.51 8.83 -6.49
CA PHE A 46 -4.55 9.94 -6.38
C PHE A 46 -4.38 10.37 -4.93
N ASP A 47 -3.11 10.42 -4.49
CA ASP A 47 -2.73 10.90 -3.16
C ASP A 47 -2.30 12.37 -3.21
N MET A 48 -2.91 13.20 -2.37
CA MET A 48 -2.68 14.64 -2.28
C MET A 48 -1.75 15.02 -1.12
N ALA A 49 -0.77 14.17 -0.76
CA ALA A 49 0.25 14.46 0.26
C ALA A 49 1.56 14.98 -0.36
N GLY A 50 1.48 15.99 -1.20
CA GLY A 50 2.67 16.58 -1.84
C GLY A 50 3.36 17.64 -0.97
N GLY A 51 4.63 17.96 -1.31
CA GLY A 51 5.38 19.02 -0.66
C GLY A 51 4.99 20.45 -1.08
N HIS A 52 4.13 20.62 -2.09
CA HIS A 52 3.80 21.91 -2.69
C HIS A 52 2.30 22.16 -2.78
N ALA A 53 1.84 23.29 -2.28
CA ALA A 53 0.44 23.71 -2.32
C ALA A 53 -0.12 23.84 -3.75
N ALA A 54 0.72 24.21 -4.73
CA ALA A 54 0.32 24.41 -6.13
C ALA A 54 -0.29 23.18 -6.80
N ILE A 55 -0.02 21.95 -6.29
CA ILE A 55 -0.58 20.73 -6.86
C ILE A 55 -2.11 20.69 -6.76
N PHE A 56 -2.70 21.22 -5.68
CA PHE A 56 -4.14 21.16 -5.45
C PHE A 56 -4.93 21.87 -6.56
N ALA A 57 -4.53 23.11 -6.89
CA ALA A 57 -5.16 23.86 -7.97
C ALA A 57 -4.96 23.21 -9.34
N ALA A 58 -3.77 22.64 -9.59
CA ALA A 58 -3.47 21.93 -10.84
C ALA A 58 -4.33 20.66 -10.98
N TYR A 59 -4.49 19.87 -9.90
CA TYR A 59 -5.37 18.70 -9.89
C TYR A 59 -6.84 19.09 -10.07
N GLY A 60 -7.31 20.16 -9.39
CA GLY A 60 -8.66 20.68 -9.58
C GLY A 60 -8.97 21.00 -11.05
N LYS A 61 -8.01 21.61 -11.76
CA LYS A 61 -8.12 21.89 -13.21
C LYS A 61 -8.02 20.61 -14.05
N ALA A 62 -7.13 19.69 -13.69
CA ALA A 62 -6.94 18.44 -14.42
C ALA A 62 -8.18 17.54 -14.34
N LEU A 63 -8.88 17.53 -13.22
CA LEU A 63 -10.04 16.67 -12.97
C LEU A 63 -11.39 17.30 -13.30
N GLU A 64 -11.40 18.53 -13.78
CA GLU A 64 -12.64 19.21 -14.21
C GLU A 64 -13.38 18.38 -15.27
N GLY A 65 -14.66 18.06 -14.99
CA GLY A 65 -15.53 17.23 -15.82
C GLY A 65 -15.30 15.71 -15.72
N ILE A 66 -14.33 15.26 -14.90
CA ILE A 66 -14.03 13.83 -14.70
C ILE A 66 -13.79 13.48 -13.22
N ARG A 67 -14.12 14.37 -12.27
CA ARG A 67 -13.89 14.17 -10.84
C ARG A 67 -14.52 12.88 -10.29
N ASP A 68 -15.68 12.52 -10.82
CA ASP A 68 -16.46 11.33 -10.47
C ASP A 68 -15.84 10.01 -10.97
N LYS A 69 -14.83 10.08 -11.84
CA LYS A 69 -14.11 8.90 -12.39
C LYS A 69 -12.87 8.53 -11.57
N VAL A 70 -12.53 9.31 -10.56
CA VAL A 70 -11.31 9.13 -9.77
C VAL A 70 -11.60 9.20 -8.28
N TYR A 71 -10.68 8.62 -7.51
CA TYR A 71 -10.66 8.63 -6.05
C TYR A 71 -9.51 9.52 -5.58
N LEU A 72 -9.84 10.55 -4.80
CA LEU A 72 -8.88 11.44 -4.18
C LEU A 72 -8.75 11.14 -2.70
N GLN A 73 -7.51 11.10 -2.21
CA GLN A 73 -7.21 11.11 -0.78
C GLN A 73 -6.56 12.43 -0.38
N ILE A 74 -7.04 13.03 0.72
CA ILE A 74 -6.43 14.17 1.38
C ILE A 74 -6.03 13.82 2.81
N HIS A 75 -5.21 14.67 3.43
CA HIS A 75 -4.64 14.41 4.73
C HIS A 75 -5.04 15.48 5.75
N PHE A 76 -5.79 15.08 6.78
CA PHE A 76 -6.14 15.93 7.91
C PHE A 76 -4.91 16.13 8.80
N GLY A 77 -4.49 17.36 8.95
CA GLY A 77 -3.25 17.72 9.63
C GLY A 77 -2.12 18.12 8.68
N ALA A 78 -2.18 17.80 7.39
CA ALA A 78 -1.36 18.46 6.40
C ALA A 78 -1.96 19.82 6.07
N ASP A 79 -1.23 20.91 6.35
CA ASP A 79 -1.66 22.28 6.09
C ASP A 79 -0.84 22.90 4.96
N TYR A 80 -1.53 23.40 3.94
CA TYR A 80 -0.95 24.06 2.76
C TYR A 80 -1.40 25.50 2.61
N THR A 81 -2.11 26.05 3.58
CA THR A 81 -2.70 27.40 3.50
C THR A 81 -1.66 28.51 3.45
N SER A 82 -0.42 28.23 3.86
CA SER A 82 0.72 29.15 3.74
C SER A 82 1.39 29.16 2.37
N GLY A 83 1.04 28.20 1.48
CA GLY A 83 1.74 27.94 0.22
C GLY A 83 2.79 26.81 0.30
N GLU A 84 3.21 26.45 1.51
CA GLU A 84 4.16 25.39 1.81
C GLU A 84 3.51 24.33 2.69
N TYR A 85 4.07 23.13 2.71
CA TYR A 85 3.61 22.07 3.60
C TYR A 85 3.88 22.41 5.06
N GLY A 86 2.85 22.29 5.89
CA GLY A 86 2.91 22.32 7.34
C GLY A 86 2.21 21.11 7.94
N TRP A 87 2.50 20.80 9.20
CA TRP A 87 1.83 19.76 9.96
C TRP A 87 1.20 20.34 11.21
N THR A 88 -0.05 19.95 11.51
CA THR A 88 -0.79 20.45 12.67
C THR A 88 -1.76 19.40 13.22
N THR A 89 -1.96 19.43 14.54
CA THR A 89 -3.02 18.69 15.24
C THR A 89 -4.15 19.61 15.71
N GLU A 90 -4.00 20.93 15.53
CA GLU A 90 -4.98 21.94 15.98
C GLU A 90 -6.24 21.89 15.12
N LEU A 91 -7.39 21.58 15.73
CA LEU A 91 -8.65 21.39 15.02
C LEU A 91 -9.06 22.58 14.14
N ALA A 92 -8.81 23.81 14.60
CA ALA A 92 -9.15 25.01 13.84
C ALA A 92 -8.32 25.10 12.54
N GLU A 93 -7.05 24.72 12.61
CA GLU A 93 -6.15 24.69 11.46
C GLU A 93 -6.47 23.53 10.52
N VAL A 94 -6.74 22.34 11.05
CA VAL A 94 -7.22 21.21 10.25
C VAL A 94 -8.47 21.56 9.46
N LYS A 95 -9.46 22.21 10.09
CA LYS A 95 -10.69 22.65 9.40
C LYS A 95 -10.41 23.67 8.29
N ARG A 96 -9.53 24.63 8.56
CA ARG A 96 -9.13 25.64 7.58
C ARG A 96 -8.43 25.01 6.38
N SER A 97 -7.47 24.10 6.66
CA SER A 97 -6.74 23.39 5.61
C SER A 97 -7.67 22.50 4.75
N VAL A 98 -8.60 21.78 5.36
CA VAL A 98 -9.58 20.96 4.62
C VAL A 98 -10.45 21.81 3.70
N ALA A 99 -10.97 22.93 4.22
CA ALA A 99 -11.78 23.83 3.40
C ALA A 99 -10.98 24.37 2.21
N TRP A 100 -9.73 24.79 2.45
CA TRP A 100 -8.82 25.26 1.41
C TRP A 100 -8.52 24.16 0.37
N GLN A 101 -8.23 22.93 0.81
CA GLN A 101 -7.96 21.81 -0.10
C GLN A 101 -9.16 21.51 -1.01
N LEU A 102 -10.37 21.47 -0.47
CA LEU A 102 -11.61 21.28 -1.24
C LEU A 102 -11.81 22.38 -2.29
N GLU A 103 -11.59 23.64 -1.89
CA GLU A 103 -11.69 24.80 -2.79
C GLU A 103 -10.70 24.69 -3.95
N GLN A 104 -9.41 24.41 -3.65
CA GLN A 104 -8.38 24.29 -4.68
C GLN A 104 -8.63 23.10 -5.61
N LEU A 105 -9.09 21.96 -5.08
CA LEU A 105 -9.45 20.76 -5.83
C LEU A 105 -10.78 20.91 -6.61
N ARG A 106 -11.52 22.01 -6.40
CA ARG A 106 -12.81 22.31 -7.04
C ARG A 106 -13.83 21.17 -6.87
N THR A 107 -13.93 20.66 -5.65
CA THR A 107 -14.82 19.57 -5.28
C THR A 107 -15.43 19.80 -3.91
N ASP A 108 -16.62 19.27 -3.68
CA ASP A 108 -17.33 19.32 -2.39
C ASP A 108 -17.19 18.02 -1.60
N TYR A 109 -16.50 17.02 -2.15
CA TYR A 109 -16.26 15.74 -1.48
C TYR A 109 -14.87 15.17 -1.79
N ILE A 110 -14.41 14.32 -0.88
CA ILE A 110 -13.17 13.53 -0.99
C ILE A 110 -13.51 12.05 -0.75
N ASP A 111 -12.81 11.17 -1.44
CA ASP A 111 -13.08 9.74 -1.32
C ASP A 111 -12.45 9.15 -0.05
N VAL A 112 -11.21 9.54 0.28
CA VAL A 112 -10.57 9.10 1.53
C VAL A 112 -9.93 10.28 2.26
N GLY A 113 -10.35 10.50 3.51
CA GLY A 113 -9.74 11.50 4.40
C GLY A 113 -8.83 10.84 5.43
N PHE A 114 -7.52 11.09 5.36
CA PHE A 114 -6.52 10.46 6.21
C PHE A 114 -6.22 11.27 7.47
N LEU A 115 -6.21 10.64 8.65
CA LEU A 115 -5.46 11.13 9.80
C LEU A 115 -3.98 11.10 9.42
N HIS A 116 -3.30 12.27 9.42
CA HIS A 116 -2.03 12.43 8.73
C HIS A 116 -0.83 12.14 9.60
N CYS A 117 0.02 11.22 9.14
CA CYS A 117 1.39 10.98 9.63
C CYS A 117 1.45 10.84 11.16
N LEU A 118 0.63 9.93 11.70
CA LEU A 118 0.65 9.60 13.12
C LEU A 118 1.73 8.54 13.37
N ASP A 119 2.91 8.95 13.77
CA ASP A 119 4.06 8.08 13.96
C ASP A 119 4.46 7.93 15.44
N GLU A 120 4.06 8.88 16.30
CA GLU A 120 4.33 8.88 17.72
C GLU A 120 3.02 8.82 18.55
N GLU A 121 3.11 8.27 19.75
CA GLU A 121 1.98 8.22 20.70
C GLU A 121 1.45 9.61 21.05
N SER A 122 2.34 10.60 21.11
CA SER A 122 2.00 12.00 21.34
C SER A 122 1.14 12.59 20.24
N ASP A 123 1.34 12.14 18.98
CA ASP A 123 0.56 12.62 17.84
C ASP A 123 -0.88 12.14 17.95
N LEU A 124 -1.06 10.84 18.23
CA LEU A 124 -2.38 10.27 18.43
C LEU A 124 -3.09 10.92 19.62
N ALA A 125 -2.38 11.12 20.74
CA ALA A 125 -2.94 11.77 21.93
C ALA A 125 -3.37 13.22 21.62
N ALA A 126 -2.57 13.98 20.87
CA ALA A 126 -2.90 15.34 20.46
C ALA A 126 -4.12 15.37 19.51
N TYR A 127 -4.19 14.47 18.52
CA TYR A 127 -5.36 14.36 17.65
C TYR A 127 -6.64 14.07 18.42
N GLN A 128 -6.57 13.17 19.40
CA GLN A 128 -7.71 12.83 20.26
C GLN A 128 -8.12 14.01 21.16
N ALA A 129 -7.16 14.63 21.84
CA ALA A 129 -7.38 15.76 22.73
C ALA A 129 -7.98 16.97 21.99
N ASN A 130 -7.55 17.21 20.77
CA ASN A 130 -8.02 18.33 19.93
C ASN A 130 -9.33 18.01 19.19
N GLY A 131 -9.89 16.80 19.32
CA GLY A 131 -11.18 16.41 18.74
C GLY A 131 -11.16 16.17 17.23
N VAL A 132 -9.98 15.98 16.62
CA VAL A 132 -9.86 15.74 15.17
C VAL A 132 -10.58 14.46 14.73
N PRO A 133 -10.53 13.30 15.45
CA PRO A 133 -11.27 12.11 15.06
C PRO A 133 -12.79 12.32 15.03
N ASP A 134 -13.33 13.12 15.93
CA ASP A 134 -14.78 13.43 15.95
C ASP A 134 -15.16 14.33 14.75
N TYR A 135 -14.32 15.29 14.42
CA TYR A 135 -14.51 16.10 13.20
C TYR A 135 -14.50 15.24 11.94
N VAL A 136 -13.56 14.32 11.82
CA VAL A 136 -13.45 13.41 10.66
C VAL A 136 -14.68 12.51 10.55
N ARG A 137 -15.18 11.95 11.68
CA ARG A 137 -16.45 11.19 11.71
C ARG A 137 -17.66 12.05 11.28
N ALA A 138 -17.67 13.32 11.71
CA ALA A 138 -18.72 14.26 11.29
C ALA A 138 -18.69 14.53 9.80
N LEU A 139 -17.52 14.69 9.17
CA LEU A 139 -17.37 14.84 7.73
C LEU A 139 -17.83 13.60 6.97
N LYS A 140 -17.53 12.39 7.47
CA LYS A 140 -18.04 11.13 6.88
C LYS A 140 -19.58 11.08 6.95
N LYS A 141 -20.16 11.43 8.09
CA LYS A 141 -21.63 11.49 8.25
C LYS A 141 -22.30 12.51 7.33
N GLN A 142 -21.63 13.62 7.05
CA GLN A 142 -22.10 14.68 6.14
C GLN A 142 -21.89 14.34 4.65
N GLY A 143 -21.15 13.27 4.33
CA GLY A 143 -20.81 12.90 2.96
C GLY A 143 -19.69 13.72 2.33
N VAL A 144 -19.01 14.56 3.12
CA VAL A 144 -17.83 15.31 2.67
C VAL A 144 -16.63 14.38 2.44
N ILE A 145 -16.51 13.33 3.24
CA ILE A 145 -15.60 12.22 2.96
C ILE A 145 -16.38 10.91 2.92
N ARG A 146 -15.95 9.97 2.06
CA ARG A 146 -16.56 8.64 1.95
C ARG A 146 -15.94 7.65 2.93
N HIS A 147 -14.62 7.64 3.02
CA HIS A 147 -13.83 6.73 3.84
C HIS A 147 -12.88 7.48 4.76
N ILE A 148 -12.59 6.88 5.92
CA ILE A 148 -11.59 7.39 6.86
C ILE A 148 -10.32 6.58 6.67
N GLY A 149 -9.19 7.27 6.51
CA GLY A 149 -7.87 6.67 6.41
C GLY A 149 -6.96 7.05 7.58
N LEU A 150 -5.86 6.33 7.69
CA LEU A 150 -4.71 6.63 8.55
C LEU A 150 -3.43 6.55 7.74
N SER A 151 -2.56 7.58 7.77
CA SER A 151 -1.19 7.44 7.28
C SER A 151 -0.21 7.37 8.45
N SER A 152 0.67 6.38 8.42
CA SER A 152 1.67 6.14 9.45
C SER A 152 2.82 5.27 8.92
N HIS A 153 3.97 5.33 9.61
CA HIS A 153 5.11 4.44 9.38
C HIS A 153 5.31 3.43 10.53
N THR A 154 4.56 3.59 11.62
CA THR A 154 4.75 2.87 12.89
C THR A 154 3.68 1.78 13.08
N PRO A 155 4.03 0.47 12.93
CA PRO A 155 3.05 -0.63 13.02
C PRO A 155 2.26 -0.65 14.32
N ALA A 156 2.93 -0.44 15.45
CA ALA A 156 2.30 -0.42 16.76
C ALA A 156 1.20 0.65 16.87
N LEU A 157 1.45 1.84 16.29
CA LEU A 157 0.49 2.93 16.30
C LEU A 157 -0.69 2.67 15.36
N VAL A 158 -0.40 2.13 14.17
CA VAL A 158 -1.48 1.70 13.25
C VAL A 158 -2.41 0.72 13.96
N ASN A 159 -1.86 -0.28 14.67
CA ASN A 159 -2.64 -1.25 15.42
C ASN A 159 -3.57 -0.59 16.46
N LYS A 160 -3.09 0.43 17.20
CA LYS A 160 -3.92 1.18 18.15
C LYS A 160 -5.07 1.94 17.50
N VAL A 161 -4.81 2.53 16.33
CA VAL A 161 -5.87 3.26 15.61
C VAL A 161 -6.86 2.28 14.97
N LEU A 162 -6.43 1.11 14.51
CA LEU A 162 -7.33 0.04 14.05
C LEU A 162 -8.28 -0.43 15.18
N ASP A 163 -7.79 -0.50 16.44
CA ASP A 163 -8.63 -0.83 17.59
C ASP A 163 -9.77 0.17 17.83
N MET A 164 -9.66 1.40 17.29
CA MET A 164 -10.77 2.38 17.34
C MET A 164 -11.94 2.02 16.40
N GLY A 165 -11.72 1.12 15.44
CA GLY A 165 -12.77 0.62 14.51
C GLY A 165 -13.32 1.67 13.55
N ILE A 166 -12.57 2.72 13.25
CA ILE A 166 -13.04 3.85 12.41
C ILE A 166 -12.37 3.93 11.04
N VAL A 167 -11.28 3.17 10.83
CA VAL A 167 -10.41 3.29 9.65
C VAL A 167 -10.80 2.27 8.60
N ASP A 168 -11.03 2.73 7.39
CA ASP A 168 -11.32 1.92 6.20
C ASP A 168 -10.04 1.66 5.36
N VAL A 169 -9.06 2.57 5.42
CA VAL A 169 -7.83 2.53 4.61
C VAL A 169 -6.61 2.94 5.44
N VAL A 170 -5.53 2.19 5.33
CA VAL A 170 -4.23 2.55 5.92
C VAL A 170 -3.25 2.87 4.80
N MET A 171 -2.62 4.05 4.82
CA MET A 171 -1.47 4.36 4.00
C MET A 171 -0.19 4.02 4.76
N PHE A 172 0.54 3.04 4.27
CA PHE A 172 1.72 2.51 4.95
C PHE A 172 2.92 2.42 4.02
N SER A 173 4.13 2.62 4.56
CA SER A 173 5.37 2.50 3.80
C SER A 173 5.76 1.03 3.64
N ILE A 174 5.62 0.46 2.44
CA ILE A 174 5.96 -0.94 2.16
C ILE A 174 6.97 -1.01 1.01
N ASN A 175 8.13 -1.52 1.31
CA ASN A 175 9.17 -1.91 0.35
C ASN A 175 10.14 -2.89 1.00
N PRO A 176 10.99 -3.59 0.23
CA PRO A 176 11.91 -4.58 0.81
C PRO A 176 12.84 -4.00 1.88
N ALA A 177 13.37 -2.79 1.68
CA ALA A 177 14.29 -2.19 2.66
C ALA A 177 13.60 -2.01 4.02
N TYR A 178 12.44 -1.41 4.05
CA TYR A 178 11.72 -1.14 5.30
C TYR A 178 11.23 -2.42 5.98
N ASP A 179 10.76 -3.39 5.21
CA ASP A 179 10.33 -4.68 5.76
C ASP A 179 11.48 -5.49 6.38
N TYR A 180 12.71 -5.20 6.00
CA TYR A 180 13.92 -5.79 6.60
C TYR A 180 14.65 -4.84 7.56
N GLY A 181 13.98 -3.79 8.04
CA GLY A 181 14.51 -2.87 9.04
C GLY A 181 15.64 -1.98 8.54
N GLN A 182 15.67 -1.69 7.22
CA GLN A 182 16.67 -0.82 6.61
C GLN A 182 16.05 0.53 6.23
N GLY A 183 16.74 1.62 6.58
CA GLY A 183 16.32 2.98 6.26
C GLY A 183 15.40 3.64 7.30
N ASP A 184 15.21 4.95 7.16
CA ASP A 184 14.63 5.84 8.18
C ASP A 184 13.17 5.51 8.56
N TYR A 185 12.42 4.88 7.66
CA TYR A 185 11.03 4.48 7.87
C TYR A 185 10.85 2.95 7.97
N GLY A 186 11.93 2.22 8.19
CA GLY A 186 11.92 0.80 8.49
C GLY A 186 11.58 0.53 9.96
N ILE A 187 10.48 1.14 10.45
CA ILE A 187 10.03 1.05 11.83
C ILE A 187 9.31 -0.28 12.06
N GLY A 188 9.57 -0.89 13.20
CA GLY A 188 9.02 -2.19 13.58
C GLY A 188 9.80 -3.37 13.01
N GLU A 189 9.71 -4.49 13.72
CA GLU A 189 10.31 -5.75 13.28
C GLU A 189 9.57 -6.32 12.05
N ASN A 190 10.26 -7.07 11.21
CA ASN A 190 9.68 -7.72 10.04
C ASN A 190 8.38 -8.48 10.36
N THR A 191 8.35 -9.23 11.47
CA THR A 191 7.16 -9.93 11.97
C THR A 191 6.00 -8.99 12.25
N GLU A 192 6.24 -7.92 12.99
CA GLU A 192 5.24 -6.95 13.38
C GLU A 192 4.60 -6.28 12.15
N ARG A 193 5.42 -5.94 11.15
CA ARG A 193 4.95 -5.38 9.89
C ARG A 193 4.06 -6.35 9.12
N TYR A 194 4.50 -7.62 8.99
CA TYR A 194 3.70 -8.65 8.31
C TYR A 194 2.41 -9.00 9.06
N ASP A 195 2.43 -9.00 10.38
CA ASP A 195 1.23 -9.22 11.21
C ASP A 195 0.23 -8.07 11.04
N LEU A 196 0.73 -6.83 10.90
CA LEU A 196 -0.12 -5.69 10.55
C LEU A 196 -0.78 -5.86 9.17
N TYR A 197 -0.03 -6.30 8.14
CA TYR A 197 -0.61 -6.52 6.80
C TYR A 197 -1.72 -7.57 6.83
N ARG A 198 -1.50 -8.67 7.53
CA ARG A 198 -2.48 -9.73 7.73
C ARG A 198 -3.70 -9.24 8.51
N ARG A 199 -3.47 -8.44 9.56
CA ARG A 199 -4.54 -7.81 10.32
C ARG A 199 -5.42 -6.93 9.43
N CYS A 200 -4.83 -6.04 8.65
CA CYS A 200 -5.56 -5.19 7.73
C CYS A 200 -6.42 -6.02 6.76
N GLN A 201 -5.85 -7.07 6.15
CA GLN A 201 -6.63 -7.94 5.26
C GLN A 201 -7.78 -8.64 5.98
N ARG A 202 -7.56 -9.20 7.18
CA ARG A 202 -8.58 -9.89 7.98
C ARG A 202 -9.72 -8.97 8.39
N GLU A 203 -9.42 -7.74 8.75
CA GLU A 203 -10.41 -6.75 9.22
C GLU A 203 -11.05 -5.97 8.06
N GLY A 204 -10.69 -6.28 6.80
CA GLY A 204 -11.21 -5.59 5.63
C GLY A 204 -10.71 -4.16 5.49
N VAL A 205 -9.59 -3.81 6.11
CA VAL A 205 -8.94 -2.51 5.96
C VAL A 205 -7.97 -2.55 4.79
N ALA A 206 -8.18 -1.69 3.79
CA ALA A 206 -7.30 -1.64 2.63
C ALA A 206 -5.96 -0.97 2.98
N ILE A 207 -4.88 -1.42 2.33
CA ILE A 207 -3.58 -0.75 2.43
C ILE A 207 -3.26 -0.07 1.10
N THR A 208 -2.97 1.24 1.15
CA THR A 208 -2.29 1.97 0.07
C THR A 208 -0.83 2.14 0.42
N VAL A 209 0.05 1.86 -0.54
CA VAL A 209 1.49 1.79 -0.28
C VAL A 209 2.19 3.08 -0.69
N MET A 210 2.76 3.79 0.27
CA MET A 210 3.70 4.88 0.04
C MET A 210 5.15 4.38 0.02
N LYS A 211 6.05 5.16 -0.62
CA LYS A 211 7.50 4.90 -0.67
C LYS A 211 7.89 3.51 -1.24
N PRO A 212 7.26 3.01 -2.31
CA PRO A 212 7.55 1.67 -2.84
C PRO A 212 9.01 1.51 -3.29
N PHE A 213 9.68 2.60 -3.62
CA PHE A 213 11.07 2.62 -4.10
C PHE A 213 12.08 3.08 -3.02
N CYS A 214 11.66 3.21 -1.76
CA CYS A 214 12.52 3.73 -0.67
C CYS A 214 13.15 5.09 -1.02
N GLY A 215 12.36 6.06 -1.51
CA GLY A 215 12.87 7.35 -1.98
C GLY A 215 13.76 7.26 -3.23
N GLY A 216 13.70 6.16 -3.97
CA GLY A 216 14.55 5.90 -5.13
C GLY A 216 15.79 5.07 -4.83
N GLN A 217 16.16 4.90 -3.56
CA GLN A 217 17.37 4.17 -3.15
C GLN A 217 17.39 2.73 -3.68
N LEU A 218 16.26 2.03 -3.69
CA LEU A 218 16.18 0.66 -4.19
C LEU A 218 16.48 0.54 -5.70
N LEU A 219 16.35 1.61 -6.46
CA LEU A 219 16.58 1.63 -7.90
C LEU A 219 18.04 1.91 -8.29
N ASP A 220 18.91 2.15 -7.31
CA ASP A 220 20.34 2.44 -7.50
C ASP A 220 21.18 1.49 -6.62
N ALA A 221 22.04 0.70 -7.26
CA ALA A 221 22.88 -0.28 -6.56
C ALA A 221 23.81 0.35 -5.52
N ALA A 222 24.25 1.60 -5.74
CA ALA A 222 25.13 2.30 -4.80
C ALA A 222 24.42 2.81 -3.54
N GLN A 223 23.10 3.03 -3.63
CA GLN A 223 22.27 3.53 -2.53
C GLN A 223 21.42 2.43 -1.89
N SER A 224 21.19 1.34 -2.62
CA SER A 224 20.38 0.22 -2.14
C SER A 224 21.04 -0.46 -0.93
N PRO A 225 20.31 -0.68 0.17
CA PRO A 225 20.85 -1.41 1.32
C PRO A 225 21.19 -2.87 1.01
N PHE A 226 20.77 -3.37 -0.15
CA PHE A 226 21.08 -4.71 -0.63
C PHE A 226 22.34 -4.77 -1.53
N GLY A 227 22.95 -3.62 -1.86
CA GLY A 227 24.10 -3.56 -2.76
C GLY A 227 23.79 -3.87 -4.22
N VAL A 228 22.50 -4.03 -4.56
CA VAL A 228 22.01 -4.23 -5.94
C VAL A 228 20.84 -3.30 -6.19
N ALA A 229 20.65 -2.88 -7.44
CA ALA A 229 19.43 -2.18 -7.84
C ALA A 229 18.30 -3.17 -8.10
N LEU A 230 17.12 -2.87 -7.55
CA LEU A 230 15.88 -3.51 -7.96
C LEU A 230 15.23 -2.73 -9.10
N THR A 231 14.41 -3.39 -9.90
CA THR A 231 13.60 -2.70 -10.90
C THR A 231 12.32 -2.11 -10.27
N LYS A 232 11.67 -1.18 -10.97
CA LYS A 232 10.37 -0.64 -10.55
C LYS A 232 9.33 -1.76 -10.46
N GLU A 233 9.36 -2.68 -11.43
CA GLU A 233 8.47 -3.84 -11.52
C GLU A 233 8.62 -4.75 -10.30
N GLN A 234 9.85 -5.04 -9.89
CA GLN A 234 10.13 -5.84 -8.70
C GLN A 234 9.62 -5.17 -7.42
N CYS A 235 9.86 -3.88 -7.27
CA CYS A 235 9.42 -3.12 -6.10
C CYS A 235 7.89 -3.03 -6.01
N ILE A 236 7.21 -2.78 -7.14
CA ILE A 236 5.75 -2.72 -7.21
C ILE A 236 5.15 -4.09 -6.92
N GLN A 237 5.66 -5.16 -7.55
CA GLN A 237 5.19 -6.52 -7.32
C GLN A 237 5.39 -6.94 -5.86
N TYR A 238 6.55 -6.63 -5.27
CA TYR A 238 6.81 -6.89 -3.86
C TYR A 238 5.71 -6.31 -2.95
N ALA A 239 5.35 -5.07 -3.18
CA ALA A 239 4.31 -4.40 -2.40
C ALA A 239 2.92 -5.00 -2.65
N LEU A 240 2.55 -5.24 -3.92
CA LEU A 240 1.24 -5.79 -4.30
C LEU A 240 1.00 -7.22 -3.79
N ASP A 241 2.06 -7.98 -3.52
CA ASP A 241 1.97 -9.34 -2.98
C ASP A 241 1.66 -9.37 -1.48
N LYS A 242 1.79 -8.23 -0.76
CA LYS A 242 1.51 -8.20 0.68
C LYS A 242 0.01 -8.29 0.95
N PRO A 243 -0.38 -8.99 2.04
CA PRO A 243 -1.77 -9.05 2.48
C PRO A 243 -2.37 -7.65 2.65
N GLY A 244 -3.63 -7.47 2.26
CA GLY A 244 -4.37 -6.22 2.45
C GLY A 244 -3.98 -5.07 1.51
N VAL A 245 -2.91 -5.19 0.74
CA VAL A 245 -2.51 -4.12 -0.20
C VAL A 245 -3.51 -4.01 -1.34
N MET A 246 -4.11 -2.83 -1.45
CA MET A 246 -5.05 -2.45 -2.51
C MET A 246 -4.33 -1.76 -3.66
N ALA A 247 -3.51 -0.78 -3.38
CA ALA A 247 -2.82 0.03 -4.39
C ALA A 247 -1.42 0.43 -3.95
N VAL A 248 -0.52 0.58 -4.92
CA VAL A 248 0.82 1.16 -4.75
C VAL A 248 0.82 2.57 -5.33
N LEU A 249 1.36 3.55 -4.61
CA LEU A 249 1.33 4.97 -4.95
C LEU A 249 2.76 5.49 -5.24
N PRO A 250 3.37 5.09 -6.37
CA PRO A 250 4.65 5.66 -6.77
C PRO A 250 4.49 7.13 -7.15
N GLY A 251 5.51 7.94 -6.82
CA GLY A 251 5.61 9.30 -7.35
C GLY A 251 6.22 9.28 -8.75
N PHE A 252 5.66 10.05 -9.66
CA PHE A 252 6.28 10.37 -10.95
C PHE A 252 6.06 11.85 -11.29
N GLY A 253 7.11 12.51 -11.81
CA GLY A 253 7.10 13.96 -12.04
C GLY A 253 6.63 14.36 -13.42
N ASN A 254 6.48 13.44 -14.37
CA ASN A 254 6.09 13.72 -15.75
C ASN A 254 5.54 12.47 -16.46
N GLN A 255 4.99 12.67 -17.67
CA GLN A 255 4.39 11.58 -18.44
C GLN A 255 5.39 10.47 -18.84
N ARG A 256 6.69 10.78 -19.01
CA ARG A 256 7.70 9.75 -19.30
C ARG A 256 7.86 8.80 -18.10
N GLU A 257 8.06 9.37 -16.92
CA GLU A 257 8.18 8.58 -15.68
C GLU A 257 6.89 7.81 -15.36
N MET A 258 5.72 8.41 -15.64
CA MET A 258 4.44 7.73 -15.56
C MET A 258 4.42 6.47 -16.44
N ARG A 259 4.82 6.59 -17.72
CA ARG A 259 4.87 5.43 -18.64
C ARG A 259 5.86 4.36 -18.15
N GLU A 260 7.01 4.78 -17.61
CA GLU A 260 7.98 3.85 -17.01
C GLU A 260 7.43 3.09 -15.79
N VAL A 261 6.54 3.70 -15.00
CA VAL A 261 5.84 3.02 -13.90
C VAL A 261 4.76 2.09 -14.43
N LEU A 262 3.98 2.55 -15.40
CA LEU A 262 2.87 1.79 -15.97
C LEU A 262 3.32 0.64 -16.87
N SER A 263 4.61 0.60 -17.33
CA SER A 263 5.18 -0.57 -18.01
C SER A 263 5.17 -1.84 -17.14
N PHE A 264 4.93 -1.70 -15.84
CA PHE A 264 4.64 -2.82 -14.95
C PHE A 264 3.58 -3.78 -15.52
N PHE A 265 2.57 -3.27 -16.21
CA PHE A 265 1.49 -4.11 -16.76
C PHE A 265 1.92 -4.91 -17.99
N ASP A 266 2.97 -4.47 -18.68
CA ASP A 266 3.57 -5.15 -19.85
C ASP A 266 4.71 -6.09 -19.46
N ALA A 267 5.18 -6.01 -18.20
CA ALA A 267 6.29 -6.79 -17.68
C ALA A 267 5.92 -8.28 -17.53
N SER A 268 6.85 -9.14 -17.88
CA SER A 268 6.71 -10.59 -17.68
C SER A 268 6.79 -10.99 -16.20
N ALA A 269 6.40 -12.21 -15.86
CA ALA A 269 6.59 -12.74 -14.50
C ALA A 269 8.07 -12.75 -14.08
N ALA A 270 8.99 -12.92 -15.02
CA ALA A 270 10.43 -12.90 -14.75
C ALA A 270 10.93 -11.48 -14.42
N ASP A 271 10.39 -10.45 -15.09
CA ASP A 271 10.77 -9.06 -14.82
C ASP A 271 10.27 -8.58 -13.44
N ARG A 272 9.17 -9.16 -12.97
CA ARG A 272 8.57 -8.88 -11.65
C ARG A 272 9.13 -9.73 -10.52
N ASP A 273 9.98 -10.72 -10.83
CA ASP A 273 10.56 -11.62 -9.83
C ASP A 273 11.59 -10.90 -8.96
N TYR A 274 11.26 -10.75 -7.68
CA TYR A 274 12.12 -10.16 -6.66
C TYR A 274 12.78 -11.20 -5.74
N SER A 275 12.88 -12.45 -6.18
CA SER A 275 13.43 -13.56 -5.38
C SER A 275 14.91 -13.39 -5.02
N CYS A 276 15.63 -12.56 -5.79
CA CYS A 276 17.01 -12.15 -5.45
C CYS A 276 17.13 -11.60 -4.01
N LEU A 277 16.05 -11.05 -3.46
CA LEU A 277 16.04 -10.59 -2.07
C LEU A 277 16.26 -11.71 -1.05
N GLY A 278 15.97 -12.95 -1.38
CA GLY A 278 16.18 -14.09 -0.49
C GLY A 278 17.65 -14.34 -0.13
N GLU A 279 18.56 -14.05 -1.08
CA GLU A 279 20.00 -14.16 -0.89
C GLU A 279 20.60 -12.89 -0.21
N LEU A 280 19.93 -11.76 -0.37
CA LEU A 280 20.42 -10.44 0.06
C LEU A 280 19.83 -10.00 1.40
N ALA A 281 18.69 -10.58 1.78
CA ALA A 281 17.97 -10.17 2.97
C ALA A 281 18.68 -10.60 4.24
N PRO A 282 18.58 -9.81 5.34
CA PRO A 282 19.11 -10.20 6.64
C PRO A 282 18.55 -11.55 7.11
N ALA A 283 19.32 -12.25 7.96
CA ALA A 283 18.98 -13.60 8.45
C ALA A 283 17.55 -13.76 9.04
N GLY A 284 16.93 -12.68 9.50
CA GLY A 284 15.54 -12.66 9.99
C GLY A 284 14.46 -12.93 8.94
N ALA A 285 14.77 -12.86 7.64
CA ALA A 285 13.85 -13.20 6.57
C ALA A 285 13.89 -14.68 6.19
N SER A 286 14.96 -15.40 6.55
CA SER A 286 15.11 -16.84 6.27
C SER A 286 14.05 -17.66 6.99
N GLY A 287 13.49 -18.66 6.29
CA GLY A 287 12.46 -19.54 6.83
C GLY A 287 11.03 -19.01 6.78
N ARG A 288 10.80 -17.82 6.20
CA ARG A 288 9.46 -17.23 6.05
C ARG A 288 9.04 -17.13 4.59
N CYS A 289 7.81 -17.51 4.32
CA CYS A 289 7.22 -17.30 2.99
C CYS A 289 6.82 -15.83 2.83
N VAL A 290 7.35 -15.18 1.79
CA VAL A 290 7.02 -13.80 1.42
C VAL A 290 6.09 -13.73 0.19
N TYR A 291 5.56 -14.87 -0.22
CA TYR A 291 4.60 -15.04 -1.32
C TYR A 291 5.14 -14.66 -2.71
N CYS A 292 6.45 -14.66 -2.90
CA CYS A 292 7.15 -14.23 -4.13
C CYS A 292 6.91 -15.12 -5.36
N LYS A 293 6.25 -16.26 -5.19
CA LYS A 293 5.94 -17.24 -6.27
C LYS A 293 7.16 -17.88 -6.96
N HIS A 294 8.38 -17.67 -6.47
CA HIS A 294 9.58 -18.26 -7.07
C HIS A 294 9.57 -19.80 -7.07
N CYS A 295 8.77 -20.39 -6.18
CA CYS A 295 8.50 -21.83 -6.16
C CYS A 295 7.64 -22.35 -7.35
N HIS A 296 7.12 -21.46 -8.20
CA HIS A 296 6.36 -21.81 -9.40
C HIS A 296 7.27 -22.08 -10.62
N PRO A 297 6.79 -22.88 -11.62
CA PRO A 297 5.57 -23.66 -11.56
C PRO A 297 5.72 -24.89 -10.65
N CYS A 298 4.70 -25.19 -9.86
CA CYS A 298 4.66 -26.43 -9.10
C CYS A 298 4.35 -27.61 -10.03
N PRO A 299 5.13 -28.74 -10.02
CA PRO A 299 4.85 -29.88 -10.86
C PRO A 299 3.48 -30.54 -10.64
N ALA A 300 2.90 -30.38 -9.44
CA ALA A 300 1.55 -30.83 -9.10
C ALA A 300 0.47 -29.75 -9.29
N GLY A 301 0.83 -28.59 -9.82
CA GLY A 301 -0.11 -27.52 -10.14
C GLY A 301 -0.59 -26.67 -8.95
N LEU A 302 0.08 -26.74 -7.79
CA LEU A 302 -0.28 -25.92 -6.62
C LEU A 302 0.16 -24.46 -6.80
N ASP A 303 -0.69 -23.53 -6.42
CA ASP A 303 -0.24 -22.16 -6.09
C ASP A 303 0.31 -22.12 -4.64
N VAL A 304 1.57 -22.52 -4.51
CA VAL A 304 2.24 -22.65 -3.21
C VAL A 304 2.25 -21.33 -2.45
N ALA A 305 2.40 -20.18 -3.13
CA ALA A 305 2.41 -18.87 -2.51
C ALA A 305 1.03 -18.50 -1.94
N LEU A 306 -0.03 -18.75 -2.70
CA LEU A 306 -1.41 -18.46 -2.29
C LEU A 306 -1.86 -19.37 -1.14
N ILE A 307 -1.51 -20.66 -1.20
CA ILE A 307 -1.75 -21.63 -0.13
C ILE A 307 -1.11 -21.16 1.17
N ASN A 308 0.16 -20.75 1.13
CA ASN A 308 0.85 -20.17 2.30
C ASN A 308 0.14 -18.91 2.83
N LYS A 309 -0.29 -18.03 1.93
CA LYS A 309 -0.99 -16.78 2.31
C LYS A 309 -2.28 -17.08 3.10
N TYR A 310 -3.11 -17.99 2.60
CA TYR A 310 -4.35 -18.35 3.31
C TYR A 310 -4.08 -19.04 4.64
N TYR A 311 -3.05 -19.87 4.73
CA TYR A 311 -2.66 -20.47 6.00
C TYR A 311 -2.21 -19.39 7.01
N ASP A 312 -1.34 -18.47 6.61
CA ASP A 312 -0.86 -17.42 7.49
C ASP A 312 -1.99 -16.49 7.96
N LEU A 313 -2.95 -16.18 7.09
CA LEU A 313 -4.16 -15.44 7.46
C LEU A 313 -5.03 -16.21 8.46
N ALA A 314 -5.26 -17.49 8.20
CA ALA A 314 -6.06 -18.33 9.10
C ALA A 314 -5.41 -18.48 10.48
N MET A 315 -4.08 -18.58 10.55
CA MET A 315 -3.32 -18.60 11.81
C MET A 315 -3.47 -17.29 12.61
N GLN A 316 -3.75 -16.18 11.94
CA GLN A 316 -4.05 -14.89 12.55
C GLN A 316 -5.54 -14.72 12.89
N GLY A 317 -6.35 -15.76 12.71
CA GLY A 317 -7.77 -15.78 13.05
C GLY A 317 -8.69 -15.25 11.94
N ASP A 318 -8.22 -15.16 10.70
CA ASP A 318 -9.09 -14.86 9.55
C ASP A 318 -10.00 -16.04 9.23
N ASN A 319 -11.27 -15.94 9.58
CA ASN A 319 -12.27 -16.99 9.35
C ASN A 319 -12.58 -17.19 7.86
N LEU A 320 -12.40 -16.17 7.02
CA LEU A 320 -12.63 -16.26 5.57
C LEU A 320 -11.48 -16.97 4.85
N ALA A 321 -10.29 -16.95 5.41
CA ALA A 321 -9.11 -17.57 4.79
C ALA A 321 -9.32 -19.08 4.55
N ARG A 322 -10.03 -19.77 5.44
CA ARG A 322 -10.42 -21.17 5.27
C ARG A 322 -11.33 -21.36 4.05
N GLU A 323 -12.36 -20.54 3.93
CA GLU A 323 -13.31 -20.61 2.82
C GLU A 323 -12.59 -20.36 1.49
N HIS A 324 -11.75 -19.34 1.42
CA HIS A 324 -10.93 -19.04 0.25
C HIS A 324 -9.96 -20.19 -0.09
N TYR A 325 -9.31 -20.78 0.93
CA TYR A 325 -8.45 -21.95 0.72
C TYR A 325 -9.23 -23.14 0.10
N LEU A 326 -10.45 -23.40 0.60
CA LEU A 326 -11.28 -24.50 0.13
C LEU A 326 -11.82 -24.30 -1.30
N THR A 327 -11.79 -23.08 -1.86
CA THR A 327 -12.15 -22.82 -3.26
C THR A 327 -11.00 -23.11 -4.23
N LEU A 328 -9.78 -23.31 -3.74
CA LEU A 328 -8.64 -23.61 -4.61
C LEU A 328 -8.84 -24.94 -5.34
N GLU A 329 -8.54 -24.97 -6.64
CA GLU A 329 -8.58 -26.20 -7.45
C GLU A 329 -7.57 -27.23 -6.94
N LYS A 330 -6.36 -26.76 -6.54
CA LYS A 330 -5.30 -27.55 -5.93
C LYS A 330 -4.94 -27.01 -4.56
N ARG A 331 -4.91 -27.91 -3.58
CA ARG A 331 -4.69 -27.59 -2.17
C ARG A 331 -3.44 -28.26 -1.63
N ALA A 332 -3.08 -27.99 -0.40
CA ALA A 332 -1.89 -28.53 0.24
C ALA A 332 -1.87 -30.08 0.24
N GLY A 333 -3.04 -30.72 0.35
CA GLY A 333 -3.20 -32.19 0.25
C GLY A 333 -2.84 -32.77 -1.12
N ASP A 334 -2.84 -31.98 -2.19
CA ASP A 334 -2.40 -32.41 -3.53
C ASP A 334 -0.87 -32.38 -3.69
N CYS A 335 -0.13 -32.00 -2.64
CA CYS A 335 1.33 -31.96 -2.69
C CYS A 335 1.93 -33.36 -2.75
N VAL A 336 2.71 -33.61 -3.78
CA VAL A 336 3.38 -34.92 -4.00
C VAL A 336 4.74 -35.06 -3.30
N GLY A 337 5.14 -34.06 -2.49
CA GLY A 337 6.38 -34.09 -1.72
C GLY A 337 7.67 -34.06 -2.54
N CYS A 338 7.64 -33.58 -3.78
CA CYS A 338 8.77 -33.67 -4.72
C CYS A 338 9.98 -32.79 -4.37
N GLY A 339 9.84 -31.85 -3.41
CA GLY A 339 10.91 -30.92 -3.01
C GLY A 339 11.27 -29.84 -4.03
N HIS A 340 10.59 -29.75 -5.17
CA HIS A 340 10.87 -28.75 -6.21
C HIS A 340 10.80 -27.31 -5.67
N CYS A 341 9.77 -27.02 -4.86
CA CYS A 341 9.59 -25.71 -4.23
C CYS A 341 10.66 -25.42 -3.18
N ASP A 342 11.14 -26.43 -2.46
CA ASP A 342 12.18 -26.29 -1.42
C ASP A 342 13.51 -25.86 -2.02
N SER A 343 13.93 -26.55 -3.10
CA SER A 343 15.19 -26.27 -3.81
C SER A 343 15.21 -24.90 -4.50
N ARG A 344 14.04 -24.33 -4.78
CA ARG A 344 13.89 -23.03 -5.46
C ARG A 344 13.61 -21.88 -4.51
N CYS A 345 13.28 -22.16 -3.23
CA CYS A 345 12.90 -21.10 -2.30
C CYS A 345 14.10 -20.25 -1.90
N PRO A 346 14.20 -18.97 -2.32
CA PRO A 346 15.33 -18.10 -1.98
C PRO A 346 15.32 -17.70 -0.51
N PHE A 347 14.16 -17.88 0.18
CA PHE A 347 14.01 -17.59 1.61
C PHE A 347 14.15 -18.86 2.48
N HIS A 348 14.67 -19.95 1.93
CA HIS A 348 14.95 -21.22 2.61
C HIS A 348 13.76 -21.80 3.39
N VAL A 349 12.56 -21.60 2.89
CA VAL A 349 11.35 -22.22 3.46
C VAL A 349 11.25 -23.65 2.98
N THR A 350 11.15 -24.62 3.89
CA THR A 350 10.86 -26.02 3.55
C THR A 350 9.37 -26.14 3.18
N GLN A 351 9.04 -25.76 1.95
CA GLN A 351 7.66 -25.64 1.48
C GLN A 351 6.93 -26.99 1.47
N SER A 352 7.63 -28.07 1.13
CA SER A 352 7.05 -29.41 1.13
C SER A 352 6.56 -29.85 2.52
N GLN A 353 7.35 -29.57 3.56
CA GLN A 353 6.96 -29.81 4.96
C GLN A 353 5.84 -28.87 5.38
N ARG A 354 5.91 -27.62 4.94
CA ARG A 354 4.86 -26.63 5.22
C ARG A 354 3.52 -27.02 4.59
N MET A 355 3.50 -27.58 3.39
CA MET A 355 2.27 -28.13 2.78
C MET A 355 1.64 -29.23 3.65
N GLN A 356 2.42 -30.13 4.26
CA GLN A 356 1.90 -31.13 5.20
C GLN A 356 1.26 -30.49 6.44
N THR A 357 1.90 -29.46 6.99
CA THR A 357 1.35 -28.69 8.11
C THR A 357 0.04 -28.01 7.73
N ILE A 358 -0.03 -27.39 6.56
CA ILE A 358 -1.21 -26.69 6.05
C ILE A 358 -2.35 -27.68 5.77
N GLN A 359 -2.06 -28.83 5.17
CA GLN A 359 -3.03 -29.91 4.98
C GLN A 359 -3.61 -30.36 6.31
N THR A 360 -2.77 -30.58 7.32
CA THR A 360 -3.22 -30.97 8.66
C THR A 360 -4.12 -29.92 9.29
N TYR A 361 -3.77 -28.64 9.14
CA TYR A 361 -4.52 -27.52 9.72
C TYR A 361 -5.92 -27.34 9.10
N PHE A 362 -6.00 -27.38 7.77
CA PHE A 362 -7.28 -27.22 7.07
C PHE A 362 -8.09 -28.52 6.94
N GLY A 363 -7.44 -29.68 7.07
CA GLY A 363 -8.05 -30.99 6.88
C GLY A 363 -8.34 -31.32 5.41
N ALA A 364 -7.65 -30.68 4.46
CA ALA A 364 -7.91 -30.82 3.03
C ALA A 364 -6.64 -30.62 2.18
#